data_01838d1dcc81a4870dbe08ae72da126d
#
_entry.id   01838d1dcc81a4870dbe08ae72da126d
#
_cell.length_a   1.000
_cell.length_b   1.000
_cell.length_c   1.000
_cell.angle_alpha   90.00
_cell.angle_beta   90.00
_cell.angle_gamma   90.00
#
_symmetry.space_group_name_H-M   'P 1'
#
loop_
_entity.id
_entity.type
_entity.pdbx_description
1 polymer ?
#
loop_
_entity_poly.entity_id
_entity_poly.type
_entity_poly.pdbx_seq_one_letter_code
_entity_poly.pdbx_strand_id
1 'polypeptide(L)'
;MWVPAALLAVAGSCSAQEAWRGVWEGTLGQQAVRVCLDGKEGIESRYYYLKYGLDIPLRKSEAPVGNWLEGDDDKHPGGSWQLANDGNDALRGAWQHPRSGKQLPVVLKRTAATAGEDSNLCEATQFFKPVVDAIKLVPGPVQGSGRHKYQALSPGFQKRGAPNGSEPSGIMVLGLGAGSEALNKILRQRLRERMARGRDTRLGGLADSGEEVTWLSERWLTLREMEWPRGYGISSISVWYETWDLSTATKVDLMRWFNARGGTWHEENGNDGMEQVFKPSRALAKAIGPGDDNGGDPECKAQEKSWGRPRLAEGGIEFEQGNGPCQNFATLSYKAMQPFLNEEGRRQVAALQRETARP
;
A
#
# COMPACT_ATOMS: atom_id res chain seq x y z
N MET A 1 -34.10 -18.08 -59.61
CA MET A 1 -33.49 -16.83 -59.09
C MET A 1 -32.94 -17.11 -57.73
N TRP A 2 -31.62 -17.22 -57.62
CA TRP A 2 -30.89 -17.44 -56.37
C TRP A 2 -30.25 -16.12 -55.99
N VAL A 3 -30.56 -15.61 -54.78
CA VAL A 3 -29.92 -14.44 -54.19
C VAL A 3 -28.84 -14.93 -53.23
N PRO A 4 -27.56 -14.59 -53.41
CA PRO A 4 -26.55 -14.94 -52.44
C PRO A 4 -26.62 -13.99 -51.21
N ALA A 5 -26.76 -14.55 -50.02
CA ALA A 5 -26.64 -13.84 -48.76
C ALA A 5 -25.18 -13.46 -48.50
N ALA A 6 -24.86 -12.20 -48.53
CA ALA A 6 -23.56 -11.69 -48.11
C ALA A 6 -23.50 -11.67 -46.56
N LEU A 7 -22.71 -12.57 -45.97
CA LEU A 7 -22.30 -12.51 -44.57
C LEU A 7 -21.27 -11.38 -44.40
N LEU A 8 -21.67 -10.27 -43.84
CA LEU A 8 -20.76 -9.24 -43.35
C LEU A 8 -20.13 -9.75 -42.05
N ALA A 9 -18.87 -10.08 -42.12
CA ALA A 9 -18.05 -10.35 -40.95
C ALA A 9 -17.78 -9.05 -40.19
N VAL A 10 -18.48 -8.85 -39.05
CA VAL A 10 -18.11 -7.84 -38.04
C VAL A 10 -17.00 -8.45 -37.22
N ALA A 11 -15.77 -8.31 -37.68
CA ALA A 11 -14.59 -8.71 -36.93
C ALA A 11 -13.94 -7.50 -36.26
N GLY A 12 -13.94 -7.49 -34.93
CA GLY A 12 -12.78 -7.11 -34.18
C GLY A 12 -12.49 -5.66 -33.88
N SER A 13 -13.38 -4.94 -33.15
CA SER A 13 -12.98 -3.67 -32.51
C SER A 13 -12.35 -3.84 -31.12
N CYS A 14 -12.40 -5.02 -30.51
CA CYS A 14 -11.83 -5.28 -29.17
C CYS A 14 -10.29 -5.42 -29.16
N SER A 15 -9.64 -5.85 -30.23
CA SER A 15 -8.22 -6.20 -30.20
C SER A 15 -7.23 -5.03 -30.23
N ALA A 16 -7.66 -3.86 -30.71
CA ALA A 16 -6.75 -2.71 -30.86
C ALA A 16 -6.43 -2.01 -29.51
N GLN A 17 -7.33 -2.06 -28.54
CA GLN A 17 -7.14 -1.40 -27.24
C GLN A 17 -6.22 -2.21 -26.31
N GLU A 18 -6.25 -3.52 -26.38
CA GLU A 18 -5.37 -4.41 -25.61
C GLU A 18 -3.90 -4.30 -26.03
N ALA A 19 -3.64 -4.01 -27.30
CA ALA A 19 -2.28 -3.89 -27.82
C ALA A 19 -1.46 -2.76 -27.17
N TRP A 20 -2.12 -1.72 -26.64
CA TRP A 20 -1.48 -0.58 -26.00
C TRP A 20 -1.29 -0.77 -24.50
N ARG A 21 -2.13 -1.56 -23.87
CA ARG A 21 -2.13 -1.75 -22.44
C ARG A 21 -0.86 -2.46 -21.98
N GLY A 22 -0.12 -1.83 -21.08
CA GLY A 22 1.13 -2.43 -20.56
C GLY A 22 2.04 -1.43 -19.88
N VAL A 23 3.08 -1.99 -19.27
CA VAL A 23 4.23 -1.24 -18.78
C VAL A 23 5.33 -1.33 -19.83
N TRP A 24 5.83 -0.17 -20.20
CA TRP A 24 6.80 0.00 -21.25
C TRP A 24 8.07 0.67 -20.73
N GLU A 25 9.22 0.36 -21.30
CA GLU A 25 10.47 1.05 -21.02
C GLU A 25 11.19 1.42 -22.31
N GLY A 26 11.94 2.50 -22.27
CA GLY A 26 12.65 2.98 -23.45
C GLY A 26 13.13 4.40 -23.31
N THR A 27 13.03 5.17 -24.39
CA THR A 27 13.54 6.53 -24.45
C THR A 27 12.54 7.52 -25.00
N LEU A 28 12.57 8.74 -24.45
CA LEU A 28 12.01 9.95 -25.01
C LEU A 28 13.19 10.89 -25.33
N GLY A 29 13.47 11.06 -26.62
CA GLY A 29 14.73 11.65 -27.05
C GLY A 29 15.91 10.82 -26.57
N GLN A 30 16.77 11.45 -25.73
CA GLN A 30 17.93 10.78 -25.12
C GLN A 30 17.70 10.36 -23.67
N GLN A 31 16.51 10.63 -23.11
CA GLN A 31 16.20 10.35 -21.71
C GLN A 31 15.50 8.99 -21.58
N ALA A 32 16.00 8.18 -20.66
CA ALA A 32 15.34 6.91 -20.33
C ALA A 32 14.04 7.18 -19.60
N VAL A 33 12.96 6.51 -20.03
CA VAL A 33 11.61 6.63 -19.49
C VAL A 33 11.00 5.27 -19.18
N ARG A 34 10.09 5.26 -18.22
CA ARG A 34 9.15 4.17 -17.99
C ARG A 34 7.74 4.69 -18.14
N VAL A 35 6.93 3.97 -18.90
CA VAL A 35 5.60 4.40 -19.30
C VAL A 35 4.61 3.31 -18.92
N CYS A 36 3.49 3.68 -18.34
CA CYS A 36 2.34 2.82 -18.17
C CYS A 36 1.19 3.34 -19.00
N LEU A 37 0.68 2.52 -19.90
CA LEU A 37 -0.52 2.80 -20.68
C LEU A 37 -1.60 1.80 -20.26
N ASP A 38 -2.70 2.28 -19.70
CA ASP A 38 -3.82 1.43 -19.27
C ASP A 38 -5.04 1.85 -20.05
N GLY A 39 -5.50 2.09 -20.84
CA GLY A 39 -6.67 2.48 -21.65
C GLY A 39 -8.05 2.19 -21.03
N LYS A 40 -8.13 1.68 -19.79
CA LYS A 40 -9.40 1.50 -19.07
C LYS A 40 -9.94 2.85 -18.62
N GLU A 41 -11.26 3.01 -18.65
CA GLU A 41 -11.93 4.20 -18.15
C GLU A 41 -11.66 4.36 -16.63
N GLY A 42 -11.34 5.58 -16.20
CA GLY A 42 -11.02 5.87 -14.82
C GLY A 42 -9.59 5.49 -14.38
N ILE A 43 -8.82 4.79 -15.22
CA ILE A 43 -7.41 4.48 -14.94
C ILE A 43 -6.52 5.41 -15.76
N GLU A 44 -5.67 6.14 -15.04
CA GLU A 44 -4.77 7.06 -15.68
C GLU A 44 -3.48 6.41 -16.11
N SER A 45 -3.17 6.57 -17.38
CA SER A 45 -1.84 6.30 -17.90
C SER A 45 -0.86 7.35 -17.41
N ARG A 46 0.40 6.97 -17.25
CA ARG A 46 1.44 7.87 -16.77
C ARG A 46 2.82 7.41 -17.19
N TYR A 47 3.79 8.32 -17.10
CA TYR A 47 5.20 7.97 -17.30
C TYR A 47 6.10 8.75 -16.35
N TYR A 48 7.34 8.33 -16.24
CA TYR A 48 8.38 9.10 -15.57
C TYR A 48 9.73 8.92 -16.25
N TYR A 49 10.57 9.94 -16.13
CA TYR A 49 11.97 9.81 -16.47
C TYR A 49 12.70 9.04 -15.36
N LEU A 50 13.45 7.99 -15.72
CA LEU A 50 14.15 7.16 -14.72
C LEU A 50 15.07 8.01 -13.82
N LYS A 51 15.66 9.05 -14.35
CA LYS A 51 16.53 9.99 -13.60
C LYS A 51 15.79 10.74 -12.49
N TYR A 52 14.53 11.11 -12.70
CA TYR A 52 13.80 11.97 -11.78
C TYR A 52 12.77 11.19 -10.93
N GLY A 53 12.21 10.12 -11.48
CA GLY A 53 11.23 9.26 -10.83
C GLY A 53 9.92 9.99 -10.44
N LEU A 54 9.59 11.11 -11.08
CA LEU A 54 8.36 11.86 -10.85
C LEU A 54 7.36 11.52 -11.93
N ASP A 55 6.17 11.12 -11.51
CA ASP A 55 5.10 10.74 -12.42
C ASP A 55 4.56 11.94 -13.19
N ILE A 56 4.39 11.75 -14.48
CA ILE A 56 3.76 12.68 -15.41
C ILE A 56 2.54 11.96 -15.99
N PRO A 57 1.34 12.49 -15.75
CA PRO A 57 0.12 11.87 -16.26
C PRO A 57 0.03 11.96 -17.77
N LEU A 58 -0.55 10.90 -18.35
CA LEU A 58 -0.88 10.80 -19.76
C LEU A 58 -2.37 10.55 -19.92
N ARG A 59 -3.06 11.39 -20.67
CA ARG A 59 -4.46 11.19 -21.02
C ARG A 59 -4.56 10.77 -22.47
N LYS A 60 -5.37 9.75 -22.72
CA LYS A 60 -5.66 9.31 -24.08
C LYS A 60 -6.46 10.40 -24.81
N SER A 61 -6.01 10.79 -25.98
CA SER A 61 -6.81 11.63 -26.87
C SER A 61 -7.90 10.82 -27.54
N GLU A 62 -9.07 11.42 -27.74
CA GLU A 62 -10.20 10.75 -28.38
C GLU A 62 -9.90 10.36 -29.84
N ALA A 63 -9.11 11.13 -30.55
CA ALA A 63 -8.67 10.85 -31.91
C ALA A 63 -7.40 11.65 -32.28
N PRO A 64 -6.53 11.11 -33.15
CA PRO A 64 -6.47 9.74 -33.63
C PRO A 64 -5.95 8.74 -32.59
N VAL A 65 -6.20 7.45 -32.83
CA VAL A 65 -5.69 6.37 -31.97
C VAL A 65 -4.18 6.44 -31.85
N GLY A 66 -3.64 6.27 -30.62
CA GLY A 66 -2.21 6.35 -30.36
C GLY A 66 -1.73 7.74 -29.93
N ASN A 67 -2.64 8.72 -29.81
CA ASN A 67 -2.32 10.03 -29.30
C ASN A 67 -2.59 10.12 -27.79
N TRP A 68 -1.65 10.77 -27.09
CA TRP A 68 -1.72 11.01 -25.65
C TRP A 68 -1.31 12.45 -25.36
N LEU A 69 -1.92 13.05 -24.34
CA LEU A 69 -1.61 14.40 -23.88
C LEU A 69 -0.99 14.34 -22.48
N GLU A 70 0.05 15.08 -22.24
CA GLU A 70 0.66 15.22 -20.91
C GLU A 70 -0.12 16.20 -20.04
N GLY A 71 -0.25 15.83 -18.77
CA GLY A 71 -0.85 16.70 -17.75
C GLY A 71 -2.34 16.50 -17.61
N ASP A 72 -2.89 17.15 -16.58
CA ASP A 72 -4.30 17.05 -16.17
C ASP A 72 -5.17 18.14 -16.75
N ASP A 73 -4.57 19.18 -17.29
CA ASP A 73 -5.28 20.34 -17.84
C ASP A 73 -5.33 20.29 -19.36
N ASP A 74 -6.54 20.24 -19.91
CA ASP A 74 -6.76 20.27 -21.36
C ASP A 74 -6.34 21.59 -22.02
N LYS A 75 -6.36 22.67 -21.25
CA LYS A 75 -6.03 24.02 -21.76
C LYS A 75 -4.52 24.25 -21.86
N HIS A 76 -3.74 23.52 -21.04
CA HIS A 76 -2.29 23.70 -20.96
C HIS A 76 -1.56 22.35 -20.93
N PRO A 77 -1.67 21.52 -21.97
CA PRO A 77 -0.99 20.23 -22.00
C PRO A 77 0.54 20.44 -21.94
N GLY A 78 1.21 19.60 -21.19
CA GLY A 78 2.68 19.60 -21.06
C GLY A 78 3.38 19.19 -22.35
N GLY A 79 2.75 18.33 -23.14
CA GLY A 79 3.22 17.85 -24.43
C GLY A 79 2.21 16.90 -25.04
N SER A 80 2.44 16.50 -26.28
CA SER A 80 1.61 15.50 -26.97
C SER A 80 2.47 14.35 -27.48
N TRP A 81 1.96 13.13 -27.36
CA TRP A 81 2.59 11.91 -27.84
C TRP A 81 1.81 11.37 -29.03
N GLN A 82 2.51 10.98 -30.07
CA GLN A 82 1.98 10.25 -31.21
C GLN A 82 2.72 8.93 -31.29
N LEU A 83 2.05 7.84 -30.92
CA LEU A 83 2.65 6.52 -30.87
C LEU A 83 2.00 5.61 -31.91
N ALA A 84 2.76 4.72 -32.47
CA ALA A 84 2.32 3.62 -33.32
C ALA A 84 2.82 2.30 -32.73
N ASN A 85 1.99 1.25 -32.83
CA ASN A 85 2.43 -0.09 -32.54
C ASN A 85 3.29 -0.60 -33.68
N ASP A 86 4.55 -0.90 -33.38
CA ASP A 86 5.54 -1.39 -34.36
C ASP A 86 5.56 -2.93 -34.45
N GLY A 87 4.58 -3.62 -33.85
CA GLY A 87 4.61 -5.07 -33.64
C GLY A 87 5.66 -5.45 -32.59
N ASN A 88 5.86 -6.76 -32.38
CA ASN A 88 6.92 -7.29 -31.51
C ASN A 88 7.05 -6.62 -30.13
N ASP A 89 5.92 -6.28 -29.50
CA ASP A 89 5.91 -5.58 -28.22
C ASP A 89 6.71 -4.26 -28.19
N ALA A 90 6.64 -3.49 -29.25
CA ALA A 90 7.28 -2.20 -29.38
C ALA A 90 6.30 -1.09 -29.74
N LEU A 91 6.51 0.10 -29.18
CA LEU A 91 5.84 1.34 -29.57
C LEU A 91 6.90 2.32 -30.06
N ARG A 92 6.62 2.98 -31.19
CA ARG A 92 7.45 4.03 -31.74
C ARG A 92 6.62 5.26 -32.06
N GLY A 93 7.27 6.42 -31.98
CA GLY A 93 6.58 7.65 -32.31
C GLY A 93 7.36 8.90 -31.96
N ALA A 94 6.64 9.97 -31.69
CA ALA A 94 7.19 11.24 -31.33
C ALA A 94 6.44 11.88 -30.17
N TRP A 95 7.16 12.58 -29.34
CA TRP A 95 6.66 13.56 -28.39
C TRP A 95 6.86 14.96 -28.99
N GLN A 96 5.86 15.82 -28.83
CA GLN A 96 5.92 17.19 -29.33
C GLN A 96 5.72 18.20 -28.20
N HIS A 97 6.63 19.14 -28.09
CA HIS A 97 6.54 20.23 -27.13
C HIS A 97 5.44 21.24 -27.52
N PRO A 98 4.52 21.59 -26.60
CA PRO A 98 3.29 22.33 -26.94
C PRO A 98 3.56 23.75 -27.48
N ARG A 99 4.58 24.43 -26.99
CA ARG A 99 4.88 25.82 -27.37
C ARG A 99 5.85 25.94 -28.55
N SER A 100 6.89 25.14 -28.59
CA SER A 100 7.93 25.26 -29.60
C SER A 100 7.72 24.36 -30.83
N GLY A 101 6.81 23.41 -30.77
CA GLY A 101 6.61 22.39 -31.79
C GLY A 101 7.78 21.41 -31.94
N LYS A 102 8.81 21.52 -31.08
CA LYS A 102 9.97 20.63 -31.12
C LYS A 102 9.54 19.20 -30.91
N GLN A 103 10.00 18.31 -31.79
CA GLN A 103 9.71 16.88 -31.68
C GLN A 103 10.91 16.11 -31.14
N LEU A 104 10.64 15.12 -30.32
CA LEU A 104 11.60 14.16 -29.81
C LEU A 104 11.13 12.73 -30.14
N PRO A 105 12.02 11.85 -30.60
CA PRO A 105 11.64 10.47 -30.88
C PRO A 105 11.27 9.73 -29.59
N VAL A 106 10.27 8.86 -29.67
CA VAL A 106 9.87 7.92 -28.61
C VAL A 106 10.06 6.51 -29.12
N VAL A 107 10.78 5.71 -28.35
CA VAL A 107 11.02 4.30 -28.63
C VAL A 107 10.80 3.52 -27.34
N LEU A 108 9.80 2.64 -27.31
CA LEU A 108 9.39 1.89 -26.13
C LEU A 108 9.33 0.41 -26.46
N LYS A 109 9.68 -0.42 -25.49
CA LYS A 109 9.55 -1.87 -25.51
C LYS A 109 8.71 -2.30 -24.32
N ARG A 110 7.79 -3.26 -24.53
CA ARG A 110 6.98 -3.80 -23.46
C ARG A 110 7.85 -4.52 -22.43
N THR A 111 7.58 -4.29 -21.16
CA THR A 111 8.19 -5.08 -20.08
C THR A 111 7.35 -6.34 -19.83
N ALA A 112 7.95 -7.34 -19.18
CA ALA A 112 7.24 -8.56 -18.78
C ALA A 112 6.19 -8.38 -17.67
N ALA A 113 5.68 -7.15 -17.46
CA ALA A 113 4.71 -6.86 -16.44
C ALA A 113 3.34 -7.37 -16.85
N THR A 114 2.89 -8.41 -16.18
CA THR A 114 1.51 -8.89 -16.22
C THR A 114 0.81 -8.44 -14.94
N ALA A 115 -0.12 -7.52 -15.06
CA ALA A 115 -1.12 -7.36 -14.01
C ALA A 115 -2.31 -8.28 -14.34
N GLY A 116 -3.01 -8.78 -13.34
CA GLY A 116 -4.29 -9.45 -13.55
C GLY A 116 -5.26 -8.53 -14.30
N GLU A 117 -6.24 -9.08 -14.97
CA GLU A 117 -7.17 -8.33 -15.84
C GLU A 117 -7.87 -7.16 -15.14
N ASP A 118 -8.05 -7.25 -13.81
CA ASP A 118 -8.78 -6.25 -13.01
C ASP A 118 -7.90 -5.25 -12.26
N SER A 119 -6.57 -5.39 -12.29
CA SER A 119 -5.67 -4.53 -11.53
C SER A 119 -5.23 -3.30 -12.33
N ASN A 120 -5.06 -2.16 -11.63
CA ASN A 120 -4.47 -0.95 -12.17
C ASN A 120 -2.97 -1.18 -12.44
N LEU A 121 -2.62 -1.35 -13.72
CA LEU A 121 -1.22 -1.55 -14.14
C LEU A 121 -0.29 -0.42 -13.71
N CYS A 122 -0.81 0.79 -13.69
CA CYS A 122 -0.02 1.99 -13.42
C CYS A 122 0.20 2.22 -11.91
N GLU A 123 -0.42 1.42 -11.07
CA GLU A 123 -0.15 1.34 -9.63
C GLU A 123 0.61 0.08 -9.23
N ALA A 124 0.81 -0.83 -10.17
CA ALA A 124 1.51 -2.07 -9.90
C ALA A 124 2.99 -1.84 -9.56
N THR A 125 3.50 -2.67 -8.63
CA THR A 125 4.92 -2.65 -8.22
C THR A 125 5.87 -2.71 -9.40
N GLN A 126 5.49 -3.39 -10.47
CA GLN A 126 6.29 -3.52 -11.68
C GLN A 126 6.56 -2.17 -12.37
N PHE A 127 5.57 -1.26 -12.39
CA PHE A 127 5.77 0.06 -12.97
C PHE A 127 6.80 0.87 -12.18
N PHE A 128 6.74 0.82 -10.85
CA PHE A 128 7.64 1.56 -9.98
C PHE A 128 8.98 0.87 -9.69
N LYS A 129 9.17 -0.37 -10.13
CA LYS A 129 10.35 -1.16 -9.78
C LYS A 129 11.69 -0.43 -9.92
N PRO A 130 12.02 0.26 -11.03
CA PRO A 130 13.29 0.97 -11.16
C PRO A 130 13.48 2.07 -10.11
N VAL A 131 12.39 2.76 -9.74
CA VAL A 131 12.40 3.80 -8.71
C VAL A 131 12.59 3.17 -7.33
N VAL A 132 11.82 2.11 -7.05
CA VAL A 132 11.90 1.33 -5.79
C VAL A 132 13.30 0.82 -5.55
N ASP A 133 13.91 0.21 -6.56
CA ASP A 133 15.25 -0.37 -6.46
C ASP A 133 16.35 0.70 -6.27
N ALA A 134 16.13 1.90 -6.78
CA ALA A 134 17.08 3.02 -6.66
C ALA A 134 17.02 3.73 -5.30
N ILE A 135 15.98 3.52 -4.49
CA ILE A 135 15.84 4.18 -3.19
C ILE A 135 16.87 3.65 -2.20
N LYS A 136 17.75 4.52 -1.75
CA LYS A 136 18.68 4.25 -0.66
C LYS A 136 18.01 4.55 0.67
N LEU A 137 18.00 3.56 1.56
CA LEU A 137 17.48 3.71 2.92
C LEU A 137 18.65 3.92 3.88
N VAL A 138 18.49 4.90 4.77
CA VAL A 138 19.48 5.27 5.78
C VAL A 138 18.92 4.92 7.15
N PRO A 139 19.63 4.13 7.95
CA PRO A 139 19.21 3.83 9.31
C PRO A 139 19.45 5.04 10.23
N GLY A 140 18.46 5.31 11.07
CA GLY A 140 18.52 6.29 12.14
C GLY A 140 19.21 5.77 13.40
N PRO A 141 19.10 6.47 14.52
CA PRO A 141 19.64 6.01 15.81
C PRO A 141 19.02 4.69 16.25
N VAL A 142 19.81 3.88 16.97
CA VAL A 142 19.30 2.66 17.60
C VAL A 142 18.36 3.04 18.74
N GLN A 143 17.20 2.42 18.77
CA GLN A 143 16.16 2.57 19.79
C GLN A 143 15.94 1.23 20.50
N GLY A 144 15.25 1.27 21.65
CA GLY A 144 15.00 0.09 22.48
C GLY A 144 16.16 -0.24 23.41
N SER A 145 16.05 -1.36 24.14
CA SER A 145 17.02 -1.77 25.16
C SER A 145 17.33 -3.26 25.09
N GLY A 146 18.44 -3.67 25.66
CA GLY A 146 18.82 -5.09 25.72
C GLY A 146 18.89 -5.74 24.34
N ARG A 147 18.13 -6.80 24.15
CA ARG A 147 18.00 -7.53 22.88
C ARG A 147 16.92 -6.95 21.96
N HIS A 148 16.02 -6.12 22.51
CA HIS A 148 14.86 -5.57 21.78
C HIS A 148 15.26 -4.21 21.20
N LYS A 149 16.05 -4.24 20.13
CA LYS A 149 16.57 -3.04 19.47
C LYS A 149 16.01 -2.93 18.05
N TYR A 150 15.78 -1.71 17.64
CA TYR A 150 15.37 -1.38 16.29
C TYR A 150 15.93 -0.03 15.86
N GLN A 151 15.82 0.27 14.58
CA GLN A 151 16.17 1.57 14.01
C GLN A 151 15.05 2.01 13.08
N ALA A 152 14.75 3.29 13.11
CA ALA A 152 13.96 3.88 12.04
C ALA A 152 14.77 3.89 10.74
N LEU A 153 14.11 3.69 9.62
CA LEU A 153 14.69 3.83 8.28
C LEU A 153 14.07 5.04 7.60
N SER A 154 14.88 5.85 6.98
CA SER A 154 14.44 6.99 6.16
C SER A 154 15.07 6.95 4.78
N PRO A 155 14.50 7.66 3.77
CA PRO A 155 15.18 7.83 2.51
C PRO A 155 16.46 8.66 2.68
N GLY A 156 17.52 8.28 1.98
CA GLY A 156 18.81 8.97 2.02
C GLY A 156 18.86 10.29 1.24
N PHE A 157 17.73 10.81 0.80
CA PHE A 157 17.67 12.10 0.12
C PHE A 157 16.65 13.00 0.84
N GLN A 158 17.14 14.10 1.39
CA GLN A 158 16.26 15.18 1.80
C GLN A 158 15.88 15.97 0.54
N LYS A 159 14.60 16.00 0.18
CA LYS A 159 14.09 16.97 -0.79
C LYS A 159 14.30 18.36 -0.18
N ARG A 160 15.22 19.16 -0.74
CA ARG A 160 15.22 20.60 -0.48
C ARG A 160 13.86 21.14 -0.88
N GLY A 161 13.09 21.62 0.10
CA GLY A 161 11.78 22.25 -0.11
C GLY A 161 10.58 21.31 -0.06
N ALA A 162 10.67 20.12 0.56
CA ALA A 162 9.46 19.42 0.97
C ALA A 162 8.70 20.30 1.95
N PRO A 163 7.47 20.76 1.64
CA PRO A 163 6.68 21.47 2.62
C PRO A 163 6.48 20.53 3.81
N ASN A 164 6.52 21.06 5.01
CA ASN A 164 6.41 20.48 6.36
C ASN A 164 5.63 19.14 6.47
N GLY A 165 5.99 18.11 5.73
CA GLY A 165 5.46 16.77 5.81
C GLY A 165 6.59 15.85 6.27
N SER A 166 6.33 14.97 7.21
CA SER A 166 7.28 13.95 7.62
C SER A 166 7.60 13.04 6.42
N GLU A 167 8.87 12.79 6.21
CA GLU A 167 9.29 11.82 5.18
C GLU A 167 8.79 10.42 5.56
N PRO A 168 8.37 9.60 4.59
CA PRO A 168 8.00 8.21 4.87
C PRO A 168 9.10 7.52 5.68
N SER A 169 8.72 6.92 6.80
CA SER A 169 9.63 6.19 7.67
C SER A 169 9.23 4.73 7.76
N GLY A 170 10.23 3.87 7.95
CA GLY A 170 10.06 2.44 8.17
C GLY A 170 10.89 1.99 9.35
N ILE A 171 10.85 0.70 9.64
CA ILE A 171 11.52 0.09 10.78
C ILE A 171 12.47 -1.02 10.31
N MET A 172 13.57 -1.16 11.03
CA MET A 172 14.49 -2.29 10.96
C MET A 172 14.74 -2.85 12.36
N VAL A 173 14.44 -4.12 12.56
CA VAL A 173 14.69 -4.83 13.83
C VAL A 173 16.13 -5.33 13.87
N LEU A 174 16.78 -5.24 15.03
CA LEU A 174 18.20 -5.59 15.20
C LEU A 174 18.38 -6.84 16.07
N GLY A 175 19.27 -7.72 15.66
CA GLY A 175 19.86 -8.75 16.52
C GLY A 175 19.00 -9.96 16.89
N LEU A 176 17.84 -10.18 16.26
CA LEU A 176 16.91 -11.27 16.62
C LEU A 176 16.97 -12.51 15.70
N GLY A 177 18.08 -12.71 14.96
CA GLY A 177 18.29 -13.92 14.14
C GLY A 177 17.69 -13.90 12.76
N ALA A 178 17.61 -15.07 12.10
CA ALA A 178 17.25 -15.20 10.68
C ALA A 178 15.84 -14.71 10.34
N GLY A 179 14.88 -14.89 11.24
CA GLY A 179 13.52 -14.42 11.04
C GLY A 179 13.41 -12.89 10.98
N SER A 180 14.19 -12.19 11.83
CA SER A 180 14.22 -10.72 11.78
C SER A 180 14.89 -10.19 10.52
N GLU A 181 15.87 -10.91 9.95
CA GLU A 181 16.46 -10.54 8.65
C GLU A 181 15.44 -10.68 7.52
N ALA A 182 14.67 -11.77 7.51
CA ALA A 182 13.58 -11.96 6.54
C ALA A 182 12.52 -10.86 6.66
N LEU A 183 12.09 -10.54 7.90
CA LEU A 183 11.15 -9.44 8.14
C LEU A 183 11.74 -8.10 7.71
N ASN A 184 12.97 -7.80 8.02
CA ASN A 184 13.65 -6.57 7.62
C ASN A 184 13.71 -6.40 6.09
N LYS A 185 13.81 -7.51 5.35
CA LYS A 185 13.71 -7.46 3.88
C LYS A 185 12.30 -7.04 3.44
N ILE A 186 11.27 -7.59 4.06
CA ILE A 186 9.87 -7.24 3.79
C ILE A 186 9.60 -5.77 4.12
N LEU A 187 9.97 -5.31 5.32
CA LEU A 187 9.72 -3.94 5.77
C LEU A 187 10.47 -2.91 4.91
N ARG A 188 11.73 -3.17 4.55
CA ARG A 188 12.48 -2.31 3.62
C ARG A 188 11.82 -2.24 2.24
N GLN A 189 11.32 -3.36 1.74
CA GLN A 189 10.62 -3.36 0.45
C GLN A 189 9.32 -2.57 0.52
N ARG A 190 8.51 -2.77 1.57
CA ARG A 190 7.28 -1.99 1.81
C ARG A 190 7.54 -0.49 1.89
N LEU A 191 8.58 -0.08 2.63
CA LEU A 191 8.95 1.33 2.71
C LEU A 191 9.28 1.91 1.34
N ARG A 192 10.07 1.20 0.52
CA ARG A 192 10.40 1.64 -0.84
C ARG A 192 9.16 1.75 -1.73
N GLU A 193 8.26 0.77 -1.66
CA GLU A 193 7.01 0.77 -2.42
C GLU A 193 6.09 1.91 -1.99
N ARG A 194 5.96 2.16 -0.68
CA ARG A 194 5.23 3.31 -0.13
C ARG A 194 5.80 4.62 -0.63
N MET A 195 7.11 4.76 -0.62
CA MET A 195 7.80 5.92 -1.16
C MET A 195 7.60 6.10 -2.66
N ALA A 196 7.57 5.01 -3.42
CA ALA A 196 7.31 5.07 -4.86
C ALA A 196 5.88 5.54 -5.15
N ARG A 197 4.88 5.01 -4.44
CA ARG A 197 3.49 5.47 -4.54
C ARG A 197 3.30 6.92 -4.10
N GLY A 198 3.98 7.33 -3.04
CA GLY A 198 3.93 8.71 -2.52
C GLY A 198 4.49 9.78 -3.47
N ARG A 199 4.98 9.41 -4.65
CA ARG A 199 5.48 10.34 -5.68
C ARG A 199 4.42 10.83 -6.65
N ASP A 200 3.19 10.38 -6.54
CA ASP A 200 2.09 10.90 -7.35
C ASP A 200 1.95 12.41 -7.12
N THR A 201 2.30 13.17 -8.13
CA THR A 201 2.38 14.63 -8.05
C THR A 201 1.02 15.30 -8.05
N ARG A 202 -0.03 14.63 -8.52
CA ARG A 202 -1.39 15.19 -8.61
C ARG A 202 -2.05 15.35 -7.26
N LEU A 203 -1.93 14.33 -6.44
CA LEU A 203 -2.47 14.33 -5.08
C LEU A 203 -1.44 14.87 -4.08
N GLY A 204 -0.30 15.39 -4.58
CA GLY A 204 0.78 15.84 -3.71
C GLY A 204 1.51 14.70 -2.98
N GLY A 205 1.23 13.45 -3.33
CA GLY A 205 1.79 12.28 -2.69
C GLY A 205 1.22 12.02 -1.30
N LEU A 206 1.96 11.29 -0.46
CA LEU A 206 1.63 11.16 0.96
C LEU A 206 2.05 12.42 1.70
N ALA A 207 1.14 12.99 2.49
CA ALA A 207 1.45 14.11 3.38
C ALA A 207 2.33 13.62 4.53
N ASP A 208 2.01 12.43 5.02
CA ASP A 208 2.75 11.71 6.04
C ASP A 208 2.54 10.20 5.88
N SER A 209 3.55 9.41 6.20
CA SER A 209 3.42 7.97 6.33
C SER A 209 4.55 7.42 7.17
N GLY A 210 4.27 6.44 8.00
CA GLY A 210 5.31 5.88 8.85
C GLY A 210 4.92 4.60 9.52
N GLU A 211 5.94 3.92 9.99
CA GLU A 211 5.84 2.77 10.87
C GLU A 211 6.45 3.15 12.23
N GLU A 212 5.78 2.75 13.28
CA GLU A 212 6.20 2.94 14.65
C GLU A 212 6.15 1.61 15.39
N VAL A 213 7.19 1.29 16.16
CA VAL A 213 7.19 0.12 17.03
C VAL A 213 6.37 0.45 18.28
N THR A 214 5.23 -0.19 18.44
CA THR A 214 4.41 -0.05 19.65
C THR A 214 4.73 -1.13 20.68
N TRP A 215 5.21 -2.28 20.22
CA TRP A 215 5.65 -3.35 21.10
C TRP A 215 6.68 -4.25 20.41
N LEU A 216 7.72 -4.68 21.14
CA LEU A 216 8.76 -5.56 20.63
C LEU A 216 9.22 -6.52 21.74
N SER A 217 9.21 -7.83 21.45
CA SER A 217 9.73 -8.90 22.28
C SER A 217 10.74 -9.77 21.53
N GLU A 218 11.21 -10.85 22.13
CA GLU A 218 12.12 -11.79 21.45
C GLU A 218 11.48 -12.41 20.20
N ARG A 219 10.17 -12.63 20.22
CA ARG A 219 9.44 -13.30 19.15
C ARG A 219 8.48 -12.40 18.38
N TRP A 220 7.98 -11.34 18.97
CA TRP A 220 6.87 -10.59 18.42
C TRP A 220 7.22 -9.12 18.20
N LEU A 221 6.73 -8.58 17.12
CA LEU A 221 6.75 -7.15 16.81
C LEU A 221 5.36 -6.67 16.52
N THR A 222 4.93 -5.62 17.19
CA THR A 222 3.72 -4.87 16.81
C THR A 222 4.13 -3.53 16.23
N LEU A 223 3.69 -3.26 15.01
CA LEU A 223 3.85 -2.00 14.31
C LEU A 223 2.53 -1.26 14.26
N ARG A 224 2.57 0.03 14.53
CA ARG A 224 1.55 0.98 14.14
C ARG A 224 1.96 1.54 12.79
N GLU A 225 1.07 1.47 11.82
CA GLU A 225 1.26 2.07 10.51
C GLU A 225 0.30 3.23 10.34
N MET A 226 0.77 4.29 9.71
CA MET A 226 -0.01 5.46 9.40
C MET A 226 0.22 5.87 7.95
N GLU A 227 -0.86 6.19 7.25
CA GLU A 227 -0.81 6.84 5.95
C GLU A 227 -1.78 8.02 5.92
N TRP A 228 -1.28 9.14 5.46
CA TRP A 228 -2.08 10.34 5.24
C TRP A 228 -1.89 10.81 3.80
N PRO A 229 -2.86 10.55 2.91
CA PRO A 229 -2.84 11.05 1.55
C PRO A 229 -2.92 12.58 1.54
N ARG A 230 -2.00 13.21 0.82
CA ARG A 230 -1.97 14.66 0.69
C ARG A 230 -3.19 15.15 -0.10
N GLY A 231 -3.81 16.25 0.33
CA GLY A 231 -4.96 16.85 -0.35
C GLY A 231 -6.35 16.39 0.13
N TYR A 232 -6.42 15.37 0.99
CA TYR A 232 -7.70 14.84 1.49
C TYR A 232 -8.11 15.29 2.90
N GLY A 233 -7.36 16.18 3.52
CA GLY A 233 -7.64 16.62 4.90
C GLY A 233 -7.33 15.57 5.97
N ILE A 234 -7.60 15.91 7.24
CA ILE A 234 -7.26 15.06 8.41
C ILE A 234 -8.12 13.80 8.46
N SER A 235 -9.34 13.84 7.94
CA SER A 235 -10.26 12.70 7.93
C SER A 235 -9.80 11.53 7.04
N SER A 236 -8.79 11.74 6.20
CA SER A 236 -8.21 10.70 5.36
C SER A 236 -7.02 9.96 5.99
N ILE A 237 -6.65 10.30 7.23
CA ILE A 237 -5.59 9.58 7.94
C ILE A 237 -6.07 8.16 8.23
N SER A 238 -5.31 7.20 7.71
CA SER A 238 -5.51 5.78 8.01
C SER A 238 -4.44 5.32 8.98
N VAL A 239 -4.88 4.69 10.07
CA VAL A 239 -3.99 4.07 11.06
C VAL A 239 -4.39 2.62 11.22
N TRP A 240 -3.43 1.73 11.22
CA TRP A 240 -3.67 0.31 11.49
C TRP A 240 -2.50 -0.32 12.22
N TYR A 241 -2.72 -1.49 12.78
CA TYR A 241 -1.72 -2.21 13.54
C TYR A 241 -1.48 -3.58 12.94
N GLU A 242 -0.22 -4.00 12.92
CA GLU A 242 0.20 -5.31 12.47
C GLU A 242 1.08 -5.98 13.51
N THR A 243 0.76 -7.22 13.84
CA THR A 243 1.62 -8.05 14.68
C THR A 243 2.35 -9.05 13.79
N TRP A 244 3.66 -9.18 14.02
CA TRP A 244 4.55 -10.06 13.27
C TRP A 244 5.21 -11.08 14.19
N ASP A 245 5.30 -12.33 13.75
CA ASP A 245 6.14 -13.34 14.36
C ASP A 245 7.57 -13.22 13.79
N LEU A 246 8.51 -12.80 14.61
CA LEU A 246 9.91 -12.59 14.23
C LEU A 246 10.65 -13.89 13.89
N SER A 247 10.16 -15.04 14.34
CA SER A 247 10.77 -16.32 14.02
C SER A 247 10.48 -16.81 12.62
N THR A 248 9.33 -16.41 12.06
CA THR A 248 8.83 -16.83 10.74
C THR A 248 8.72 -15.69 9.74
N ALA A 249 8.86 -14.43 10.19
CA ALA A 249 8.62 -13.23 9.40
C ALA A 249 7.20 -13.18 8.80
N THR A 250 6.19 -13.68 9.51
CA THR A 250 4.79 -13.70 9.06
C THR A 250 3.91 -12.81 9.92
N LYS A 251 2.90 -12.21 9.30
CA LYS A 251 1.85 -11.50 10.02
C LYS A 251 1.02 -12.48 10.85
N VAL A 252 0.64 -12.05 12.04
CA VAL A 252 -0.17 -12.84 12.96
C VAL A 252 -1.55 -12.21 13.07
N ASP A 253 -2.55 -12.97 12.71
CA ASP A 253 -3.94 -12.63 12.99
C ASP A 253 -4.30 -13.11 14.40
N LEU A 254 -4.26 -12.19 15.36
CA LEU A 254 -4.53 -12.48 16.76
C LEU A 254 -5.95 -12.99 17.01
N MET A 255 -6.91 -12.68 16.11
CA MET A 255 -8.29 -13.18 16.23
C MET A 255 -8.36 -14.70 16.04
N ARG A 256 -7.41 -15.31 15.34
CA ARG A 256 -7.30 -16.77 15.21
C ARG A 256 -6.93 -17.50 16.50
N TRP A 257 -6.52 -16.76 17.53
CA TRP A 257 -6.23 -17.34 18.85
C TRP A 257 -7.49 -17.59 19.67
N PHE A 258 -8.63 -17.03 19.27
CA PHE A 258 -9.88 -17.15 20.00
C PHE A 258 -10.67 -18.39 19.58
N ASN A 259 -11.39 -18.98 20.56
CA ASN A 259 -12.33 -20.09 20.35
C ASN A 259 -13.77 -19.56 20.12
N ALA A 260 -14.74 -20.46 19.98
CA ALA A 260 -16.13 -20.10 19.76
C ALA A 260 -16.78 -19.30 20.91
N ARG A 261 -16.25 -19.36 22.16
CA ARG A 261 -16.68 -18.46 23.24
C ARG A 261 -16.17 -17.05 23.06
N GLY A 262 -15.02 -16.87 22.38
CA GLY A 262 -14.46 -15.58 22.04
C GLY A 262 -15.24 -14.89 20.91
N GLY A 263 -15.70 -15.65 19.94
CA GLY A 263 -16.43 -15.09 18.80
C GLY A 263 -16.56 -16.07 17.64
N THR A 264 -17.06 -15.56 16.52
CA THR A 264 -17.28 -16.33 15.29
C THR A 264 -16.77 -15.59 14.07
N TRP A 265 -16.35 -16.36 13.08
CA TRP A 265 -15.95 -15.84 11.77
C TRP A 265 -17.16 -15.74 10.85
N HIS A 266 -17.27 -14.64 10.14
CA HIS A 266 -18.31 -14.38 9.16
C HIS A 266 -17.68 -13.90 7.86
N GLU A 267 -18.34 -14.20 6.75
CA GLU A 267 -17.99 -13.61 5.47
C GLU A 267 -18.74 -12.30 5.27
N GLU A 268 -18.02 -11.25 4.97
CA GLU A 268 -18.59 -9.93 4.67
C GLU A 268 -18.02 -9.41 3.36
N ASN A 269 -18.78 -8.58 2.65
CA ASN A 269 -18.30 -7.90 1.46
C ASN A 269 -17.30 -6.81 1.87
N GLY A 270 -16.04 -7.01 1.58
CA GLY A 270 -14.98 -6.01 1.70
C GLY A 270 -14.76 -5.26 0.39
N ASN A 271 -13.81 -4.34 0.38
CA ASN A 271 -13.47 -3.55 -0.81
C ASN A 271 -12.88 -4.41 -1.94
N ASP A 272 -12.20 -5.49 -1.61
CA ASP A 272 -11.51 -6.39 -2.55
C ASP A 272 -12.22 -7.74 -2.73
N GLY A 273 -13.48 -7.84 -2.30
CA GLY A 273 -14.29 -9.06 -2.36
C GLY A 273 -14.74 -9.57 -1.00
N MET A 274 -15.03 -10.88 -0.90
CA MET A 274 -15.46 -11.49 0.36
C MET A 274 -14.29 -11.62 1.34
N GLU A 275 -14.45 -11.03 2.51
CA GLU A 275 -13.47 -11.06 3.60
C GLU A 275 -14.01 -11.84 4.80
N GLN A 276 -13.10 -12.57 5.49
CA GLN A 276 -13.40 -13.21 6.77
C GLN A 276 -13.25 -12.19 7.89
N VAL A 277 -14.36 -11.86 8.54
CA VAL A 277 -14.41 -10.90 9.66
C VAL A 277 -14.74 -11.61 10.95
N PHE A 278 -13.95 -11.40 11.99
CA PHE A 278 -14.22 -11.95 13.31
C PHE A 278 -15.18 -11.05 14.09
N LYS A 279 -16.29 -11.62 14.55
CA LYS A 279 -17.26 -10.93 15.44
C LYS A 279 -17.08 -11.42 16.87
N PRO A 280 -16.61 -10.55 17.80
CA PRO A 280 -16.50 -10.89 19.21
C PRO A 280 -17.86 -11.30 19.80
N SER A 281 -17.85 -12.30 20.66
CA SER A 281 -19.03 -12.67 21.44
C SER A 281 -19.36 -11.58 22.47
N ARG A 282 -20.60 -11.57 22.95
CA ARG A 282 -20.99 -10.67 24.06
C ARG A 282 -20.14 -10.91 25.31
N ALA A 283 -19.71 -12.14 25.56
CA ALA A 283 -18.87 -12.48 26.70
C ALA A 283 -17.45 -11.91 26.55
N LEU A 284 -16.86 -12.03 25.37
CA LEU A 284 -15.56 -11.42 25.09
C LEU A 284 -15.65 -9.90 25.15
N ALA A 285 -16.64 -9.30 24.49
CA ALA A 285 -16.86 -7.86 24.51
C ALA A 285 -17.01 -7.31 25.94
N LYS A 286 -17.74 -8.04 26.81
CA LYS A 286 -17.87 -7.68 28.23
C LYS A 286 -16.53 -7.81 28.99
N ALA A 287 -15.72 -8.81 28.66
CA ALA A 287 -14.43 -9.04 29.31
C ALA A 287 -13.37 -7.99 28.90
N ILE A 288 -13.43 -7.52 27.65
CA ILE A 288 -12.59 -6.41 27.17
C ILE A 288 -12.99 -5.10 27.89
N GLY A 289 -14.30 -4.88 28.07
CA GLY A 289 -14.82 -3.66 28.69
C GLY A 289 -14.81 -2.44 27.74
N PRO A 290 -15.19 -1.29 28.25
CA PRO A 290 -15.02 -0.03 27.53
C PRO A 290 -13.52 0.32 27.46
N GLY A 291 -13.11 0.99 26.40
CA GLY A 291 -11.78 1.58 26.31
C GLY A 291 -11.60 2.74 27.28
N ASP A 292 -10.40 3.29 27.28
CA ASP A 292 -10.10 4.49 28.06
C ASP A 292 -11.08 5.62 27.68
N ASP A 293 -11.65 6.25 28.69
CA ASP A 293 -12.75 7.21 28.52
C ASP A 293 -12.32 8.41 27.68
N ASN A 294 -12.87 8.55 26.48
CA ASN A 294 -12.68 9.71 25.60
C ASN A 294 -13.45 10.95 26.10
N GLY A 295 -13.51 11.17 27.42
CA GLY A 295 -14.14 12.34 28.00
C GLY A 295 -15.68 12.31 27.99
N GLY A 296 -16.28 11.17 27.70
CA GLY A 296 -17.73 11.00 27.75
C GLY A 296 -18.51 11.62 26.60
N ASP A 297 -17.85 11.92 25.48
CA ASP A 297 -18.51 12.46 24.29
C ASP A 297 -19.62 11.51 23.80
N PRO A 298 -20.87 11.99 23.73
CA PRO A 298 -22.02 11.17 23.31
C PRO A 298 -21.87 10.58 21.90
N GLU A 299 -21.18 11.29 20.99
CA GLU A 299 -20.94 10.81 19.62
C GLU A 299 -19.98 9.63 19.61
N CYS A 300 -19.00 9.61 20.50
CA CYS A 300 -18.06 8.52 20.64
C CYS A 300 -18.69 7.26 21.24
N LYS A 301 -19.64 7.40 22.16
CA LYS A 301 -20.37 6.25 22.75
C LYS A 301 -21.13 5.40 21.73
N ALA A 302 -21.57 6.01 20.63
CA ALA A 302 -22.23 5.29 19.56
C ALA A 302 -21.24 4.41 18.74
N GLN A 303 -19.97 4.79 18.73
CA GLN A 303 -18.90 4.13 17.96
C GLN A 303 -18.14 3.07 18.78
N GLU A 304 -18.29 3.01 20.09
CA GLU A 304 -17.66 2.00 20.97
C GLU A 304 -18.00 0.54 20.61
N LYS A 305 -18.96 0.33 19.71
CA LYS A 305 -19.37 -1.00 19.25
C LYS A 305 -18.55 -1.52 18.06
N SER A 306 -17.77 -0.66 17.41
CA SER A 306 -16.88 -1.06 16.35
C SER A 306 -15.52 -1.49 16.93
N TRP A 307 -15.12 -2.72 16.60
CA TRP A 307 -13.86 -3.29 17.06
C TRP A 307 -12.86 -3.27 15.91
N GLY A 308 -11.75 -2.58 16.10
CA GLY A 308 -10.61 -2.65 15.21
C GLY A 308 -9.80 -3.94 15.41
N ARG A 309 -8.74 -4.07 14.65
CA ARG A 309 -7.82 -5.22 14.76
C ARG A 309 -7.09 -5.18 16.09
N PRO A 310 -7.04 -6.32 16.83
CA PRO A 310 -6.28 -6.38 18.08
C PRO A 310 -4.78 -6.30 17.82
N ARG A 311 -4.07 -5.83 18.82
CA ARG A 311 -2.59 -5.77 18.83
C ARG A 311 -2.03 -6.36 20.11
N LEU A 312 -0.83 -6.92 20.03
CA LEU A 312 -0.08 -7.28 21.23
C LEU A 312 0.44 -6.02 21.92
N ALA A 313 0.31 -6.00 23.24
CA ALA A 313 0.80 -4.95 24.10
C ALA A 313 1.37 -5.54 25.39
N GLU A 314 1.96 -4.70 26.22
CA GLU A 314 2.46 -5.10 27.52
C GLU A 314 1.30 -5.62 28.41
N GLY A 315 1.41 -6.88 28.84
CA GLY A 315 0.43 -7.49 29.73
C GLY A 315 -0.86 -8.04 29.10
N GLY A 316 -1.09 -7.87 27.78
CA GLY A 316 -2.32 -8.33 27.17
C GLY A 316 -2.43 -8.13 25.66
N ILE A 317 -3.67 -8.23 25.20
CA ILE A 317 -4.06 -7.83 23.85
C ILE A 317 -4.91 -6.56 23.98
N GLU A 318 -4.53 -5.54 23.24
CA GLU A 318 -5.31 -4.31 23.12
C GLU A 318 -6.27 -4.42 21.94
N PHE A 319 -7.50 -4.01 22.16
CA PHE A 319 -8.55 -3.91 21.16
C PHE A 319 -8.84 -2.45 20.92
N GLU A 320 -8.74 -2.06 19.67
CA GLU A 320 -9.15 -0.74 19.23
C GLU A 320 -10.69 -0.66 19.21
N GLN A 321 -11.23 0.43 19.71
CA GLN A 321 -12.66 0.75 19.71
C GLN A 321 -12.88 2.12 19.10
N GLY A 322 -13.96 2.28 18.34
CA GLY A 322 -14.25 3.53 17.64
C GLY A 322 -13.32 3.79 16.47
N ASN A 323 -13.42 4.98 15.92
CA ASN A 323 -12.56 5.45 14.83
C ASN A 323 -12.36 6.98 14.89
N GLY A 324 -11.36 7.48 14.20
CA GLY A 324 -11.04 8.91 14.16
C GLY A 324 -10.85 9.52 15.56
N PRO A 325 -11.54 10.62 15.89
CA PRO A 325 -11.40 11.27 17.19
C PRO A 325 -11.96 10.45 18.36
N CYS A 326 -12.75 9.42 18.07
CA CYS A 326 -13.33 8.50 19.06
C CYS A 326 -12.49 7.21 19.23
N GLN A 327 -11.34 7.11 18.60
CA GLN A 327 -10.47 5.96 18.74
C GLN A 327 -9.95 5.84 20.16
N ASN A 328 -10.18 4.71 20.79
CA ASN A 328 -9.65 4.35 22.09
C ASN A 328 -9.21 2.88 22.11
N PHE A 329 -8.56 2.46 23.19
CA PHE A 329 -8.05 1.10 23.32
C PHE A 329 -8.48 0.51 24.66
N ALA A 330 -8.89 -0.76 24.61
CA ALA A 330 -9.18 -1.55 25.79
C ALA A 330 -8.25 -2.77 25.86
N THR A 331 -7.57 -2.95 26.97
CA THR A 331 -6.63 -4.05 27.18
C THR A 331 -7.29 -5.24 27.84
N LEU A 332 -7.31 -6.38 27.16
CA LEU A 332 -7.67 -7.66 27.74
C LEU A 332 -6.41 -8.37 28.24
N SER A 333 -6.26 -8.48 29.57
CA SER A 333 -5.07 -9.12 30.16
C SER A 333 -4.95 -10.58 29.77
N TYR A 334 -3.73 -11.13 29.74
CA TYR A 334 -3.47 -12.54 29.44
C TYR A 334 -4.24 -13.51 30.36
N LYS A 335 -4.50 -13.12 31.60
CA LYS A 335 -5.31 -13.89 32.54
C LYS A 335 -6.80 -13.87 32.16
N ALA A 336 -7.34 -12.71 31.85
CA ALA A 336 -8.75 -12.53 31.53
C ALA A 336 -9.15 -13.18 30.20
N MET A 337 -8.23 -13.31 29.25
CA MET A 337 -8.52 -13.92 27.95
C MET A 337 -8.52 -15.45 27.94
N GLN A 338 -7.97 -16.12 28.95
CA GLN A 338 -7.84 -17.59 28.98
C GLN A 338 -9.11 -18.37 28.64
N PRO A 339 -10.31 -17.99 29.11
CA PRO A 339 -11.55 -18.70 28.77
C PRO A 339 -11.96 -18.64 27.30
N PHE A 340 -11.41 -17.66 26.57
CA PHE A 340 -11.75 -17.35 25.18
C PHE A 340 -10.72 -17.87 24.18
N LEU A 341 -9.57 -18.39 24.65
CA LEU A 341 -8.51 -18.88 23.81
C LEU A 341 -8.75 -20.32 23.34
N ASN A 342 -8.42 -20.60 22.09
CA ASN A 342 -8.24 -21.95 21.60
C ASN A 342 -6.88 -22.52 22.06
N GLU A 343 -6.53 -23.73 21.65
CA GLU A 343 -5.29 -24.39 22.05
C GLU A 343 -4.05 -23.60 21.58
N GLU A 344 -4.05 -23.11 20.34
CA GLU A 344 -2.97 -22.31 19.81
C GLU A 344 -2.81 -21.00 20.59
N GLY A 345 -3.90 -20.27 20.80
CA GLY A 345 -3.89 -19.03 21.58
C GLY A 345 -3.34 -19.22 22.98
N ARG A 346 -3.73 -20.32 23.66
CA ARG A 346 -3.16 -20.64 24.99
C ARG A 346 -1.65 -20.89 24.95
N ARG A 347 -1.16 -21.60 23.92
CA ARG A 347 0.30 -21.82 23.73
C ARG A 347 1.04 -20.52 23.53
N GLN A 348 0.51 -19.65 22.68
CA GLN A 348 1.13 -18.35 22.34
C GLN A 348 1.15 -17.42 23.55
N VAL A 349 0.03 -17.28 24.25
CA VAL A 349 -0.07 -16.47 25.48
C VAL A 349 0.87 -16.98 26.58
N ALA A 350 0.98 -18.29 26.75
CA ALA A 350 1.93 -18.86 27.71
C ALA A 350 3.40 -18.58 27.32
N ALA A 351 3.71 -18.51 26.02
CA ALA A 351 5.04 -18.12 25.55
C ALA A 351 5.31 -16.64 25.86
N LEU A 352 4.37 -15.74 25.56
CA LEU A 352 4.44 -14.32 25.88
C LEU A 352 4.67 -14.06 27.37
N GLN A 353 3.93 -14.73 28.24
CA GLN A 353 4.07 -14.59 29.68
C GLN A 353 5.45 -15.04 30.18
N ARG A 354 6.05 -16.06 29.56
CA ARG A 354 7.42 -16.49 29.90
C ARG A 354 8.48 -15.49 29.44
N GLU A 355 8.27 -14.82 28.31
CA GLU A 355 9.19 -13.77 27.85
C GLU A 355 9.15 -12.55 28.78
N THR A 356 7.96 -12.09 29.16
CA THR A 356 7.81 -10.93 30.04
C THR A 356 8.22 -11.19 31.49
N ALA A 357 8.27 -12.44 31.93
CA ALA A 357 8.72 -12.81 33.27
C ALA A 357 10.26 -12.97 33.40
N ARG A 358 11.00 -12.87 32.32
CA ARG A 358 12.46 -12.89 32.35
C ARG A 358 12.99 -11.47 32.62
N PRO A 359 13.78 -11.26 33.70
CA PRO A 359 14.35 -9.97 34.06
C PRO A 359 15.33 -9.43 33.01
#